data_29058515e75ecdeccec0c0b52feb72da
#
_entry.id   29058515e75ecdeccec0c0b52feb72da
#
_cell.length_a   1.000
_cell.length_b   1.000
_cell.length_c   1.000
_cell.angle_alpha   90.00
_cell.angle_beta   90.00
_cell.angle_gamma   90.00
#
_symmetry.space_group_name_H-M   'P 1'
#
loop_
_entity.id
_entity.type
_entity.pdbx_description
1 polymer ?
#
loop_
_entity_poly.entity_id
_entity_poly.type
_entity_poly.pdbx_seq_one_letter_code
_entity_poly.pdbx_strand_id
1 'polypeptide(L)'
;MNREGEWTVRNSRLDRILYIQQILVQGGVLNKQQTADHFGVSEKTIQRDLDTLRSYFADSEPRREILYNSAKGGYLLDDTLSRF
;
A
#
# COMPACT_ATOMS: atom_id res chain seq x y z
N MET A 1 -12.84 -3.58 24.04
CA MET A 1 -12.63 -3.75 23.62
C MET A 1 -12.08 -4.18 23.11
N ASN A 2 -11.98 -4.16 23.02
CA ASN A 2 -11.60 -4.45 22.51
C ASN A 2 -11.16 -4.78 22.20
N ARG A 3 -11.42 -4.76 22.12
CA ARG A 3 -10.97 -5.00 21.58
C ARG A 3 -10.03 -5.50 20.97
N GLU A 4 -9.76 -6.22 21.55
CA GLU A 4 -8.55 -6.47 21.03
C GLU A 4 -8.54 -7.71 20.36
N GLY A 5 -9.11 -8.70 20.78
CA GLY A 5 -9.32 -9.88 20.01
C GLY A 5 -9.86 -9.49 18.67
N GLU A 6 -10.45 -8.36 18.63
CA GLU A 6 -10.98 -7.89 17.40
C GLU A 6 -9.96 -7.57 16.41
N TRP A 7 -8.74 -7.40 16.85
CA TRP A 7 -7.73 -7.01 15.92
C TRP A 7 -7.43 -8.08 14.92
N THR A 8 -7.74 -9.30 15.24
CA THR A 8 -7.47 -10.37 14.29
C THR A 8 -8.33 -10.27 13.07
N VAL A 9 -9.45 -9.58 13.15
CA VAL A 9 -10.27 -9.43 11.96
C VAL A 9 -9.77 -8.33 11.07
N ARG A 10 -8.70 -7.72 11.47
CA ARG A 10 -8.16 -6.65 10.70
C ARG A 10 -7.37 -7.09 9.51
N ASN A 11 -7.50 -8.35 9.14
CA ASN A 11 -6.91 -8.79 7.89
C ASN A 11 -7.81 -8.54 6.71
N SER A 12 -8.83 -7.72 6.91
CA SER A 12 -9.73 -7.40 5.82
C SER A 12 -8.99 -6.60 4.75
N ARG A 13 -9.58 -6.57 3.57
CA ARG A 13 -9.01 -5.82 2.47
C ARG A 13 -8.87 -4.35 2.80
N LEU A 14 -9.86 -3.80 3.47
CA LEU A 14 -9.81 -2.39 3.83
C LEU A 14 -8.62 -2.10 4.73
N ASP A 15 -8.40 -2.96 5.71
CA ASP A 15 -7.26 -2.77 6.62
C ASP A 15 -5.95 -2.81 5.86
N ARG A 16 -5.81 -3.75 4.93
CA ARG A 16 -4.59 -3.86 4.14
C ARG A 16 -4.37 -2.60 3.30
N ILE A 17 -5.41 -2.16 2.63
CA ILE A 17 -5.29 -1.00 1.74
C ILE A 17 -4.92 0.24 2.52
N LEU A 18 -5.53 0.45 3.69
CA LEU A 18 -5.20 1.61 4.51
C LEU A 18 -3.77 1.55 5.03
N TYR A 19 -3.31 0.36 5.41
CA TYR A 19 -1.95 0.17 5.87
C TYR A 19 -0.95 0.52 4.76
N ILE A 20 -1.19 -0.01 3.57
CA ILE A 20 -0.31 0.22 2.43
C ILE A 20 -0.31 1.70 2.06
N GLN A 21 -1.49 2.30 2.02
CA GLN A 21 -1.61 3.71 1.69
C GLN A 21 -0.81 4.57 2.65
N GLN A 22 -0.89 4.26 3.93
CA GLN A 22 -0.19 5.05 4.93
C GLN A 22 1.32 5.00 4.72
N ILE A 23 1.85 3.80 4.45
CA ILE A 23 3.28 3.67 4.20
C ILE A 23 3.68 4.51 3.00
N LEU A 24 2.93 4.42 1.92
CA LEU A 24 3.26 5.12 0.69
C LEU A 24 3.18 6.64 0.87
N VAL A 25 2.15 7.10 1.53
CA VAL A 25 1.94 8.54 1.70
C VAL A 25 3.01 9.14 2.59
N GLN A 26 3.52 8.37 3.54
CA GLN A 26 4.57 8.85 4.43
C GLN A 26 5.95 8.80 3.78
N GLY A 27 6.02 8.38 2.54
CA GLY A 27 7.31 8.32 1.86
C GLY A 27 8.07 7.03 2.12
N GLY A 28 7.38 6.01 2.64
CA GLY A 28 8.02 4.74 2.90
C GLY A 28 8.07 3.86 1.67
N VAL A 29 8.77 2.74 1.81
CA VAL A 29 8.91 1.75 0.75
C VAL A 29 8.11 0.53 1.14
N LEU A 30 7.23 0.09 0.25
CA LEU A 30 6.41 -1.09 0.52
C LEU A 30 7.02 -2.31 -0.14
N ASN A 31 7.35 -3.30 0.68
CA ASN A 31 7.83 -4.58 0.19
C ASN A 31 6.65 -5.54 0.14
N LYS A 32 6.37 -6.09 -1.04
CA LYS A 32 5.20 -6.93 -1.25
C LYS A 32 5.24 -8.19 -0.39
N GLN A 33 6.40 -8.84 -0.34
CA GLN A 33 6.51 -10.08 0.41
C GLN A 33 6.35 -9.83 1.90
N GLN A 34 6.99 -8.81 2.42
CA GLN A 34 6.88 -8.51 3.85
C GLN A 34 5.45 -8.13 4.22
N THR A 35 4.79 -7.39 3.35
CA THR A 35 3.42 -6.98 3.60
C THR A 35 2.49 -8.19 3.57
N ALA A 36 2.71 -9.09 2.61
CA ALA A 36 1.92 -10.32 2.52
C ALA A 36 2.10 -11.14 3.78
N ASP A 37 3.34 -11.27 4.25
CA ASP A 37 3.62 -12.02 5.46
C ASP A 37 2.97 -11.37 6.68
N HIS A 38 3.00 -10.06 6.73
CA HIS A 38 2.42 -9.32 7.85
C HIS A 38 0.93 -9.61 7.98
N PHE A 39 0.22 -9.68 6.86
CA PHE A 39 -1.22 -9.89 6.87
C PHE A 39 -1.62 -11.34 6.68
N GLY A 40 -0.67 -12.22 6.43
CA GLY A 40 -1.01 -13.61 6.22
C GLY A 40 -1.74 -13.86 4.92
N VAL A 41 -1.42 -13.12 3.89
CA VAL A 41 -2.04 -13.28 2.57
C VAL A 41 -0.95 -13.50 1.53
N SER A 42 -1.36 -13.78 0.30
CA SER A 42 -0.41 -13.99 -0.78
C SER A 42 0.09 -12.67 -1.33
N GLU A 43 1.23 -12.72 -2.02
CA GLU A 43 1.72 -11.54 -2.69
C GLU A 43 0.78 -11.09 -3.80
N LYS A 44 0.07 -12.03 -4.39
CA LYS A 44 -0.91 -11.69 -5.42
C LYS A 44 -2.02 -10.81 -4.83
N THR A 45 -2.43 -11.11 -3.60
CA THR A 45 -3.42 -10.30 -2.93
C THR A 45 -2.90 -8.88 -2.70
N ILE A 46 -1.64 -8.77 -2.28
CA ILE A 46 -1.04 -7.45 -2.09
C ILE A 46 -0.93 -6.72 -3.42
N GLN A 47 -0.62 -7.45 -4.50
CA GLN A 47 -0.56 -6.82 -5.81
C GLN A 47 -1.90 -6.22 -6.20
N ARG A 48 -2.99 -6.93 -5.91
CA ARG A 48 -4.32 -6.40 -6.18
C ARG A 48 -4.62 -5.16 -5.38
N ASP A 49 -4.17 -5.15 -4.12
CA ASP A 49 -4.35 -3.98 -3.27
C ASP A 49 -3.56 -2.80 -3.82
N LEU A 50 -2.35 -3.05 -4.30
CA LEU A 50 -1.55 -2.01 -4.91
C LEU A 50 -2.21 -1.48 -6.18
N ASP A 51 -2.79 -2.37 -6.97
CA ASP A 51 -3.47 -1.94 -8.19
C ASP A 51 -4.66 -1.04 -7.88
N THR A 52 -5.38 -1.35 -6.80
CA THR A 52 -6.48 -0.50 -6.36
C THR A 52 -5.98 0.89 -5.98
N LEU A 53 -4.89 0.94 -5.23
CA LEU A 53 -4.32 2.22 -4.84
C LEU A 53 -3.72 2.97 -6.03
N ARG A 54 -3.18 2.23 -7.00
CA ARG A 54 -2.63 2.86 -8.19
C ARG A 54 -3.71 3.64 -8.92
N SER A 55 -4.89 3.05 -9.04
CA SER A 55 -6.01 3.75 -9.66
C SER A 55 -6.45 4.95 -8.84
N TYR A 56 -6.48 4.80 -7.53
CA TYR A 56 -6.86 5.88 -6.65
C TYR A 56 -5.92 7.08 -6.80
N PHE A 57 -4.62 6.82 -6.78
CA PHE A 57 -3.65 7.91 -6.87
C PHE A 57 -3.59 8.51 -8.27
N ALA A 58 -3.87 7.72 -9.30
CA ALA A 58 -3.90 8.23 -10.65
C ALA A 58 -5.04 9.22 -10.85
N ASP A 59 -6.14 9.02 -10.13
CA ASP A 59 -7.30 9.90 -10.24
C ASP A 59 -7.29 11.04 -9.23
N SER A 60 -6.32 11.07 -8.34
CA SER A 60 -6.29 12.10 -7.31
C SER A 60 -5.70 13.40 -7.85
N GLU A 61 -5.90 14.47 -7.09
CA GLU A 61 -5.33 15.75 -7.38
C GLU A 61 -4.46 16.17 -6.21
N PRO A 62 -3.15 16.25 -6.38
CA PRO A 62 -2.41 16.01 -7.64
C PRO A 62 -2.27 14.52 -7.92
N ARG A 63 -2.08 14.21 -9.18
CA ARG A 63 -1.92 12.82 -9.60
C ARG A 63 -0.57 12.29 -9.16
N ARG A 64 -0.56 11.03 -8.70
CA ARG A 64 0.66 10.38 -8.24
C ARG A 64 0.72 8.96 -8.76
N GLU A 65 1.92 8.41 -8.78
CA GLU A 65 2.14 7.06 -9.28
C GLU A 65 2.85 6.19 -8.28
N ILE A 66 2.50 4.91 -8.27
CA ILE A 66 3.21 3.93 -7.47
C ILE A 66 4.24 3.25 -8.37
N LEU A 67 5.51 3.37 -8.01
CA LEU A 67 6.60 2.85 -8.83
C LEU A 67 7.42 1.86 -8.03
N TYR A 68 7.94 0.84 -8.72
CA TYR A 68 8.85 -0.09 -8.10
C TYR A 68 10.26 0.47 -8.18
N ASN A 69 10.96 0.45 -7.06
CA ASN A 69 12.34 0.93 -7.00
C ASN A 69 13.22 -0.23 -6.58
N SER A 70 14.01 -0.75 -7.52
CA SER A 70 14.82 -1.93 -7.24
C SER A 70 15.94 -1.64 -6.26
N ALA A 71 16.46 -0.43 -6.26
CA ALA A 71 17.52 -0.07 -5.31
C ALA A 71 17.01 -0.09 -3.89
N LYS A 72 15.75 0.27 -3.68
CA LYS A 72 15.15 0.28 -2.35
C LYS A 72 14.40 -1.01 -2.04
N GLY A 73 14.24 -1.86 -3.02
CA GLY A 73 13.62 -3.16 -2.81
C GLY A 73 12.13 -3.14 -2.62
N GLY A 74 11.44 -2.18 -3.20
CA GLY A 74 10.01 -2.14 -3.02
C GLY A 74 9.35 -1.02 -3.80
N TYR A 75 8.08 -0.80 -3.48
CA TYR A 75 7.26 0.19 -4.15
C TYR A 75 7.22 1.48 -3.35
N LEU A 76 7.17 2.59 -4.05
CA LEU A 76 7.04 3.88 -3.40
C LEU A 76 6.13 4.77 -4.21
N LEU A 77 5.67 5.82 -3.58
CA LEU A 77 4.78 6.77 -4.22
C LEU A 77 5.60 7.91 -4.78
N ASP A 78 5.43 8.16 -6.07
CA ASP A 78 6.15 9.21 -6.75
C ASP A 78 5.16 10.32 -7.09
N ASP A 79 5.42 11.50 -6.59
CA ASP A 79 4.55 12.63 -6.86
C ASP A 79 5.21 13.67 -7.73
N THR A 80 6.26 13.29 -8.46
CA THR A 80 6.92 14.25 -9.35
C THR A 80 5.99 14.76 -10.43
N LEU A 81 4.98 13.96 -10.78
CA LEU A 81 4.04 14.39 -11.79
C LEU A 81 3.26 15.64 -11.39
N SER A 82 3.22 15.94 -10.12
CA SER A 82 2.47 17.09 -9.64
C SER A 82 3.30 18.34 -9.55
N ARG A 83 4.52 18.29 -10.00
CA ARG A 83 5.41 19.43 -9.86
C ARG A 83 5.27 20.46 -10.94
N PHE A 84 4.44 20.21 -11.87
CA PHE A 84 4.19 21.13 -12.96
C PHE A 84 2.79 21.71 -12.87
#